data_e48768c1bac5744446111dc1c7e752f6
#
_entry.id   e48768c1bac5744446111dc1c7e752f6
#
_cell.length_a   1.000
_cell.length_b   1.000
_cell.length_c   1.000
_cell.angle_alpha   90.00
_cell.angle_beta   90.00
_cell.angle_gamma   90.00
#
_symmetry.space_group_name_H-M   'P 1'
#
loop_
_entity.id
_entity.type
_entity.pdbx_description
1 polymer ?
#
loop_
_entity_poly.entity_id
_entity_poly.type
_entity_poly.pdbx_seq_one_letter_code
_entity_poly.pdbx_strand_id
1 'polypeptide(L)'
;MLKVWIAGANGQIGRALNDVLDPMQIETLNTDLDELDITDTDEVINFGSINRPDVIINCTGITDTDECEKNPEHAYRVNALGARNLSIVARKCGAKIVQLSTDDVFDGKSKKPYTEFDDTNPLTVYGRSKRAGENYVKEFTHKHFIIRSNWVYGKGGHNFVNRVLETAEKGQA
;
A
#
# COMPACT_ATOMS: atom_id res chain seq x y z
N MET A 1 -23.59 -8.40 2.78
CA MET A 1 -22.55 -7.96 3.74
C MET A 1 -21.42 -7.40 2.91
N LEU A 2 -20.83 -6.27 3.31
CA LEU A 2 -19.69 -5.68 2.61
C LEU A 2 -18.46 -6.56 2.81
N LYS A 3 -17.79 -6.94 1.72
CA LYS A 3 -16.61 -7.78 1.72
C LYS A 3 -15.37 -6.95 1.36
N VAL A 4 -14.42 -6.84 2.27
CA VAL A 4 -13.20 -6.04 2.12
C VAL A 4 -11.98 -6.95 2.09
N TRP A 5 -11.21 -6.89 1.01
CA TRP A 5 -9.93 -7.57 0.91
C TRP A 5 -8.80 -6.61 1.33
N ILE A 6 -8.06 -6.97 2.37
CA ILE A 6 -6.88 -6.25 2.84
C ILE A 6 -5.65 -7.05 2.39
N ALA A 7 -4.96 -6.54 1.38
CA ALA A 7 -3.66 -7.06 0.97
C ALA A 7 -2.56 -6.38 1.79
N GLY A 8 -1.67 -7.16 2.41
CA GLY A 8 -0.70 -6.68 3.41
C GLY A 8 -1.31 -6.55 4.80
N ALA A 9 -2.15 -7.51 5.17
CA ALA A 9 -2.93 -7.51 6.42
C ALA A 9 -2.07 -7.58 7.68
N ASN A 10 -0.86 -8.17 7.61
CA ASN A 10 0.07 -8.31 8.73
C ASN A 10 0.93 -7.05 8.94
N GLY A 11 0.89 -6.09 8.01
CA GLY A 11 1.55 -4.80 8.15
C GLY A 11 0.88 -3.90 9.21
N GLN A 12 1.56 -2.79 9.57
CA GLN A 12 1.04 -1.86 10.58
C GLN A 12 -0.35 -1.33 10.23
N ILE A 13 -0.55 -0.89 8.98
CA ILE A 13 -1.84 -0.33 8.54
C ILE A 13 -2.88 -1.44 8.38
N GLY A 14 -2.50 -2.61 7.84
CA GLY A 14 -3.41 -3.76 7.68
C GLY A 14 -4.00 -4.22 9.01
N ARG A 15 -3.16 -4.34 10.05
CA ARG A 15 -3.62 -4.67 11.41
C ARG A 15 -4.56 -3.62 11.98
N ALA A 16 -4.19 -2.34 11.87
CA ALA A 16 -5.04 -1.25 12.35
C ALA A 16 -6.40 -1.20 11.63
N LEU A 17 -6.43 -1.54 10.34
CA LEU A 17 -7.69 -1.65 9.58
C LEU A 17 -8.55 -2.80 10.10
N ASN A 18 -7.98 -3.98 10.37
CA ASN A 18 -8.72 -5.10 10.95
C ASN A 18 -9.33 -4.72 12.30
N ASP A 19 -8.57 -4.07 13.19
CA ASP A 19 -9.08 -3.61 14.49
C ASP A 19 -10.29 -2.66 14.36
N VAL A 20 -10.33 -1.83 13.30
CA VAL A 20 -11.42 -0.89 13.05
C VAL A 20 -12.62 -1.56 12.36
N LEU A 21 -12.37 -2.49 11.44
CA LEU A 21 -13.42 -3.12 10.63
C LEU A 21 -14.16 -4.24 11.35
N ASP A 22 -13.49 -4.98 12.27
CA ASP A 22 -14.08 -6.08 13.01
C ASP A 22 -15.33 -5.68 13.80
N PRO A 23 -15.34 -4.59 14.61
CA PRO A 23 -16.54 -4.15 15.31
C PRO A 23 -17.69 -3.72 14.38
N MET A 24 -17.39 -3.41 13.11
CA MET A 24 -18.38 -2.96 12.13
C MET A 24 -19.12 -4.12 11.42
N GLN A 25 -18.82 -5.38 11.78
CA GLN A 25 -19.37 -6.59 11.16
C GLN A 25 -19.16 -6.62 9.62
N ILE A 26 -17.99 -6.17 9.18
CA ILE A 26 -17.57 -6.23 7.77
C ILE A 26 -16.82 -7.55 7.58
N GLU A 27 -17.14 -8.28 6.51
CA GLU A 27 -16.38 -9.48 6.15
C GLU A 27 -15.01 -9.06 5.61
N THR A 28 -13.93 -9.40 6.32
CA THR A 28 -12.56 -9.12 5.88
C THR A 28 -11.91 -10.37 5.29
N LEU A 29 -11.26 -10.19 4.14
CA LEU A 29 -10.37 -11.16 3.51
C LEU A 29 -8.95 -10.64 3.71
N ASN A 30 -8.17 -11.33 4.51
CA ASN A 30 -6.83 -10.92 4.87
C ASN A 30 -5.81 -11.76 4.09
N THR A 31 -4.87 -11.10 3.41
CA THR A 31 -3.73 -11.77 2.78
C THR A 31 -2.44 -11.00 3.05
N ASP A 32 -1.36 -11.74 3.20
CA ASP A 32 0.00 -11.22 3.22
C ASP A 32 0.90 -12.14 2.38
N LEU A 33 2.19 -11.91 2.35
CA LEU A 33 3.13 -12.63 1.48
C LEU A 33 3.06 -14.16 1.66
N ASP A 34 2.83 -14.63 2.88
CA ASP A 34 2.76 -16.07 3.19
C ASP A 34 1.50 -16.74 2.61
N GLU A 35 0.40 -15.98 2.45
CA GLU A 35 -0.86 -16.49 1.88
C GLU A 35 -1.00 -16.21 0.40
N LEU A 36 -0.48 -15.06 -0.07
CA LEU A 36 -0.63 -14.62 -1.45
C LEU A 36 0.44 -13.59 -1.83
N ASP A 37 1.33 -13.94 -2.73
CA ASP A 37 2.25 -12.98 -3.34
C ASP A 37 1.50 -12.11 -4.36
N ILE A 38 1.31 -10.83 -4.05
CA ILE A 38 0.65 -9.88 -4.96
C ILE A 38 1.39 -9.68 -6.29
N THR A 39 2.65 -10.11 -6.39
CA THR A 39 3.42 -10.06 -7.64
C THR A 39 3.09 -11.21 -8.58
N ASP A 40 2.48 -12.30 -8.09
CA ASP A 40 1.95 -13.38 -8.91
C ASP A 40 0.57 -13.00 -9.48
N THR A 41 0.54 -12.73 -10.77
CA THR A 41 -0.67 -12.26 -11.46
C THR A 41 -1.79 -13.29 -11.44
N ASP A 42 -1.45 -14.56 -11.62
CA ASP A 42 -2.46 -15.63 -11.75
C ASP A 42 -3.07 -15.95 -10.39
N GLU A 43 -2.26 -16.02 -9.33
CA GLU A 43 -2.74 -16.22 -7.96
C GLU A 43 -3.66 -15.08 -7.52
N VAL A 44 -3.26 -13.82 -7.74
CA VAL A 44 -4.06 -12.63 -7.41
C VAL A 44 -5.41 -12.62 -8.13
N ILE A 45 -5.40 -12.93 -9.43
CA ILE A 45 -6.63 -13.00 -10.24
C ILE A 45 -7.53 -14.14 -9.77
N ASN A 46 -6.97 -15.30 -9.48
CA ASN A 46 -7.71 -16.46 -8.98
C ASN A 46 -8.37 -16.16 -7.64
N PHE A 47 -7.59 -15.65 -6.68
CA PHE A 47 -8.09 -15.28 -5.36
C PHE A 47 -9.26 -14.30 -5.45
N GLY A 48 -9.09 -13.22 -6.22
CA GLY A 48 -10.14 -12.21 -6.38
C GLY A 48 -11.37 -12.73 -7.11
N SER A 49 -11.20 -13.62 -8.09
CA SER A 49 -12.31 -14.21 -8.85
C SER A 49 -13.18 -15.15 -7.99
N ILE A 50 -12.56 -15.89 -7.07
CA ILE A 50 -13.25 -16.78 -6.13
C ILE A 50 -13.97 -15.96 -5.05
N ASN A 51 -13.27 -15.03 -4.42
CA ASN A 51 -13.75 -14.33 -3.24
C ASN A 51 -14.64 -13.13 -3.54
N ARG A 52 -14.52 -12.53 -4.73
CA ARG A 52 -15.32 -11.39 -5.23
C ARG A 52 -15.46 -10.25 -4.21
N PRO A 53 -14.38 -9.60 -3.81
CA PRO A 53 -14.46 -8.50 -2.85
C PRO A 53 -15.24 -7.31 -3.43
N ASP A 54 -15.91 -6.54 -2.56
CA ASP A 54 -16.52 -5.26 -2.91
C ASP A 54 -15.49 -4.12 -2.87
N VAL A 55 -14.51 -4.24 -1.98
CA VAL A 55 -13.41 -3.28 -1.80
C VAL A 55 -12.10 -4.03 -1.64
N ILE A 56 -11.05 -3.54 -2.27
CA ILE A 56 -9.66 -3.99 -2.08
C ILE A 56 -8.88 -2.84 -1.47
N ILE A 57 -8.20 -3.09 -0.35
CA ILE A 57 -7.30 -2.12 0.29
C ILE A 57 -5.89 -2.65 0.16
N ASN A 58 -5.07 -1.97 -0.65
CA ASN A 58 -3.68 -2.34 -0.84
C ASN A 58 -2.79 -1.65 0.19
N CYS A 59 -2.42 -2.40 1.23
CA CYS A 59 -1.48 -2.01 2.28
C CYS A 59 -0.07 -2.58 2.05
N THR A 60 0.15 -3.29 0.94
CA THR A 60 1.45 -3.88 0.63
C THR A 60 2.45 -2.84 0.15
N GLY A 61 3.72 -3.13 0.29
CA GLY A 61 4.78 -2.34 -0.30
C GLY A 61 6.12 -2.48 0.40
N ILE A 62 7.18 -2.36 -0.36
CA ILE A 62 8.53 -2.15 0.16
C ILE A 62 8.66 -0.67 0.47
N THR A 63 8.82 -0.32 1.74
CA THR A 63 8.83 1.07 2.23
C THR A 63 10.21 1.53 2.71
N ASP A 64 11.16 0.62 2.89
CA ASP A 64 12.54 0.95 3.19
C ASP A 64 13.21 1.53 1.93
N THR A 65 13.57 2.81 1.99
CA THR A 65 14.15 3.55 0.87
C THR A 65 15.52 3.00 0.47
N ASP A 66 16.34 2.59 1.45
CA ASP A 66 17.68 2.05 1.20
C ASP A 66 17.58 0.66 0.53
N GLU A 67 16.61 -0.15 0.95
CA GLU A 67 16.32 -1.44 0.29
C GLU A 67 15.83 -1.22 -1.14
N CYS A 68 14.96 -0.26 -1.37
CA CYS A 68 14.50 0.09 -2.72
C CYS A 68 15.65 0.54 -3.63
N GLU A 69 16.59 1.35 -3.13
CA GLU A 69 17.77 1.79 -3.90
C GLU A 69 18.72 0.61 -4.20
N LYS A 70 18.88 -0.35 -3.27
CA LYS A 70 19.71 -1.53 -3.48
C LYS A 70 19.09 -2.53 -4.48
N ASN A 71 17.76 -2.64 -4.47
CA ASN A 71 17.01 -3.60 -5.30
C ASN A 71 15.81 -2.94 -5.99
N PRO A 72 16.05 -2.09 -7.00
CA PRO A 72 14.99 -1.37 -7.70
C PRO A 72 13.97 -2.30 -8.37
N GLU A 73 14.42 -3.41 -8.93
CA GLU A 73 13.52 -4.37 -9.60
C GLU A 73 12.50 -4.95 -8.62
N HIS A 74 12.93 -5.33 -7.43
CA HIS A 74 12.04 -5.83 -6.39
C HIS A 74 11.05 -4.75 -5.93
N ALA A 75 11.53 -3.52 -5.72
CA ALA A 75 10.67 -2.40 -5.36
C ALA A 75 9.56 -2.15 -6.40
N TYR A 76 9.90 -2.13 -7.69
CA TYR A 76 8.90 -1.98 -8.76
C TYR A 76 7.97 -3.18 -8.87
N ARG A 77 8.47 -4.39 -8.67
CA ARG A 77 7.66 -5.61 -8.73
C ARG A 77 6.57 -5.58 -7.68
N VAL A 78 6.90 -5.23 -6.44
CA VAL A 78 5.93 -5.17 -5.34
C VAL A 78 5.07 -3.90 -5.44
N ASN A 79 5.70 -2.71 -5.47
CA ASN A 79 5.00 -1.44 -5.34
C ASN A 79 4.21 -1.05 -6.60
N ALA A 80 4.64 -1.47 -7.78
CA ALA A 80 3.99 -1.12 -9.03
C ALA A 80 3.20 -2.29 -9.63
N LEU A 81 3.85 -3.45 -9.89
CA LEU A 81 3.17 -4.57 -10.53
C LEU A 81 2.18 -5.26 -9.58
N GLY A 82 2.45 -5.34 -8.28
CA GLY A 82 1.46 -5.79 -7.29
C GLY A 82 0.21 -4.92 -7.29
N ALA A 83 0.36 -3.58 -7.29
CA ALA A 83 -0.76 -2.65 -7.38
C ALA A 83 -1.55 -2.80 -8.71
N ARG A 84 -0.83 -3.03 -9.83
CA ARG A 84 -1.45 -3.36 -11.12
C ARG A 84 -2.33 -4.61 -11.03
N ASN A 85 -1.80 -5.70 -10.47
CA ASN A 85 -2.50 -6.99 -10.36
C ASN A 85 -3.80 -6.85 -9.54
N LEU A 86 -3.74 -6.17 -8.40
CA LEU A 86 -4.91 -5.88 -7.58
C LEU A 86 -5.93 -4.99 -8.32
N SER A 87 -5.45 -4.05 -9.15
CA SER A 87 -6.32 -3.17 -9.95
C SER A 87 -7.04 -3.93 -11.07
N ILE A 88 -6.38 -4.93 -11.68
CA ILE A 88 -7.00 -5.83 -12.66
C ILE A 88 -8.14 -6.60 -12.00
N VAL A 89 -7.93 -7.13 -10.80
CA VAL A 89 -8.97 -7.83 -10.03
C VAL A 89 -10.11 -6.88 -9.68
N ALA A 90 -9.80 -5.69 -9.17
CA ALA A 90 -10.82 -4.68 -8.84
C ALA A 90 -11.73 -4.39 -10.04
N ARG A 91 -11.14 -4.21 -11.23
CA ARG A 91 -11.90 -4.04 -12.47
C ARG A 91 -12.76 -5.25 -12.81
N LYS A 92 -12.19 -6.48 -12.75
CA LYS A 92 -12.90 -7.72 -13.08
C LYS A 92 -14.09 -7.99 -12.17
N CYS A 93 -13.94 -7.73 -10.87
CA CYS A 93 -14.99 -7.93 -9.86
C CYS A 93 -15.94 -6.75 -9.72
N GLY A 94 -15.63 -5.60 -10.35
CA GLY A 94 -16.37 -4.35 -10.17
C GLY A 94 -16.13 -3.71 -8.81
N ALA A 95 -15.11 -4.15 -8.07
CA ALA A 95 -14.70 -3.65 -6.77
C ALA A 95 -14.13 -2.22 -6.83
N LYS A 96 -14.15 -1.53 -5.69
CA LYS A 96 -13.34 -0.33 -5.47
C LYS A 96 -11.95 -0.74 -5.00
N ILE A 97 -10.91 0.02 -5.38
CA ILE A 97 -9.57 -0.17 -4.84
C ILE A 97 -9.11 1.08 -4.09
N VAL A 98 -8.56 0.88 -2.90
CA VAL A 98 -7.87 1.91 -2.11
C VAL A 98 -6.39 1.58 -2.14
N GLN A 99 -5.60 2.45 -2.79
CA GLN A 99 -4.16 2.31 -2.92
C GLN A 99 -3.47 3.22 -1.91
N LEU A 100 -2.71 2.63 -0.98
CA LEU A 100 -1.83 3.41 -0.13
C LEU A 100 -0.59 3.83 -0.91
N SER A 101 -0.31 5.13 -0.90
CA SER A 101 0.83 5.76 -1.53
C SER A 101 1.59 6.65 -0.54
N THR A 102 2.49 7.47 -1.01
CA THR A 102 3.43 8.26 -0.21
C THR A 102 3.53 9.69 -0.74
N ASP A 103 3.95 10.62 0.11
CA ASP A 103 4.38 11.96 -0.28
C ASP A 103 5.71 11.96 -1.04
N ASP A 104 6.52 10.90 -0.96
CA ASP A 104 7.75 10.71 -1.76
C ASP A 104 7.50 10.68 -3.29
N VAL A 105 6.24 10.71 -3.72
CA VAL A 105 5.90 10.97 -5.14
C VAL A 105 6.19 12.41 -5.55
N PHE A 106 6.41 13.32 -4.61
CA PHE A 106 6.81 14.70 -4.83
C PHE A 106 8.31 14.90 -4.59
N ASP A 107 8.86 16.01 -5.05
CA ASP A 107 10.31 16.32 -4.94
C ASP A 107 10.68 17.16 -3.69
N GLY A 108 9.71 17.55 -2.88
CA GLY A 108 9.93 18.33 -1.66
C GLY A 108 10.37 19.78 -1.89
N LYS A 109 10.36 20.30 -3.11
CA LYS A 109 10.86 21.65 -3.43
C LYS A 109 9.84 22.77 -3.25
N SER A 110 8.55 22.43 -3.11
CA SER A 110 7.51 23.41 -2.93
C SER A 110 7.65 24.11 -1.56
N LYS A 111 7.44 25.43 -1.55
CA LYS A 111 7.33 26.23 -0.32
C LYS A 111 5.93 26.20 0.30
N LYS A 112 4.98 25.61 -0.41
CA LYS A 112 3.58 25.42 0.04
C LYS A 112 3.30 23.94 0.19
N PRO A 113 2.32 23.55 1.02
CA PRO A 113 1.86 22.17 1.06
C PRO A 113 1.45 21.69 -0.34
N TYR A 114 1.85 20.46 -0.68
CA TYR A 114 1.37 19.81 -1.90
C TYR A 114 -0.10 19.43 -1.78
N THR A 115 -0.76 19.43 -2.92
CA THR A 115 -2.15 18.97 -3.10
C THR A 115 -2.18 17.75 -4.01
N GLU A 116 -3.32 17.10 -4.11
CA GLU A 116 -3.55 15.96 -5.01
C GLU A 116 -3.46 16.34 -6.50
N PHE A 117 -3.53 17.63 -6.83
CA PHE A 117 -3.50 18.16 -8.20
C PHE A 117 -2.09 18.58 -8.65
N ASP A 118 -1.13 18.62 -7.72
CA ASP A 118 0.23 19.01 -8.05
C ASP A 118 0.95 17.88 -8.82
N ASP A 119 1.82 18.29 -9.75
CA ASP A 119 2.64 17.37 -10.51
C ASP A 119 3.60 16.61 -9.62
N THR A 120 3.70 15.32 -9.86
CA THR A 120 4.61 14.45 -9.13
C THR A 120 5.98 14.42 -9.76
N ASN A 121 7.04 14.44 -8.96
CA ASN A 121 8.44 14.35 -9.38
C ASN A 121 9.28 13.55 -8.36
N PRO A 122 9.05 12.23 -8.23
CA PRO A 122 9.72 11.41 -7.23
C PRO A 122 11.23 11.33 -7.47
N LEU A 123 12.02 11.50 -6.41
CA LEU A 123 13.48 11.51 -6.48
C LEU A 123 14.09 10.14 -6.16
N THR A 124 13.43 9.33 -5.33
CA THR A 124 13.90 8.01 -4.88
C THR A 124 13.31 6.87 -5.70
N VAL A 125 13.94 5.70 -5.67
CA VAL A 125 13.36 4.46 -6.25
C VAL A 125 12.04 4.13 -5.57
N TYR A 126 11.97 4.27 -4.25
CA TYR A 126 10.73 4.11 -3.49
C TYR A 126 9.61 4.99 -4.07
N GLY A 127 9.80 6.30 -4.10
CA GLY A 127 8.81 7.24 -4.62
C GLY A 127 8.42 6.94 -6.08
N ARG A 128 9.41 6.63 -6.94
CA ARG A 128 9.16 6.26 -8.34
C ARG A 128 8.34 4.99 -8.48
N SER A 129 8.65 3.95 -7.70
CA SER A 129 7.91 2.68 -7.72
C SER A 129 6.47 2.83 -7.22
N LYS A 130 6.25 3.60 -6.14
CA LYS A 130 4.91 3.93 -5.64
C LYS A 130 4.12 4.75 -6.65
N ARG A 131 4.75 5.75 -7.28
CA ARG A 131 4.12 6.54 -8.35
C ARG A 131 3.72 5.70 -9.56
N ALA A 132 4.56 4.73 -9.95
CA ALA A 132 4.22 3.78 -11.01
C ALA A 132 2.99 2.94 -10.63
N GLY A 133 2.87 2.51 -9.37
CA GLY A 133 1.68 1.84 -8.85
C GLY A 133 0.42 2.71 -8.93
N GLU A 134 0.50 4.00 -8.57
CA GLU A 134 -0.62 4.94 -8.74
C GLU A 134 -1.08 5.03 -10.20
N ASN A 135 -0.13 5.05 -11.14
CA ASN A 135 -0.45 5.13 -12.57
C ASN A 135 -1.21 3.89 -13.03
N TYR A 136 -0.76 2.68 -12.63
CA TYR A 136 -1.47 1.46 -12.94
C TYR A 136 -2.88 1.44 -12.34
N VAL A 137 -3.05 1.88 -11.09
CA VAL A 137 -4.38 1.95 -10.47
C VAL A 137 -5.31 2.84 -11.27
N LYS A 138 -4.85 4.02 -11.69
CA LYS A 138 -5.63 4.97 -12.51
C LYS A 138 -5.96 4.42 -13.90
N GLU A 139 -5.03 3.68 -14.51
CA GLU A 139 -5.19 3.10 -15.84
C GLU A 139 -6.20 1.94 -15.84
N PHE A 140 -6.11 1.06 -14.86
CA PHE A 140 -6.88 -0.18 -14.86
C PHE A 140 -8.29 -0.06 -14.30
N THR A 141 -8.57 0.92 -13.40
CA THR A 141 -9.92 1.08 -12.85
C THR A 141 -10.27 2.54 -12.53
N HIS A 142 -11.52 2.92 -12.84
CA HIS A 142 -12.06 4.23 -12.45
C HIS A 142 -12.61 4.25 -11.01
N LYS A 143 -12.80 3.07 -10.40
CA LYS A 143 -13.29 2.95 -9.03
C LYS A 143 -12.12 2.87 -8.06
N HIS A 144 -11.35 3.94 -7.94
CA HIS A 144 -10.17 3.95 -7.09
C HIS A 144 -10.11 5.14 -6.16
N PHE A 145 -9.38 4.97 -5.07
CA PHE A 145 -8.89 6.02 -4.19
C PHE A 145 -7.38 5.83 -4.02
N ILE A 146 -6.61 6.91 -4.10
CA ILE A 146 -5.18 6.93 -3.83
C ILE A 146 -4.96 7.78 -2.60
N ILE A 147 -4.42 7.19 -1.53
CA ILE A 147 -4.15 7.85 -0.26
C ILE A 147 -2.65 8.02 -0.14
N ARG A 148 -2.15 9.24 -0.28
CA ARG A 148 -0.76 9.60 -0.03
C ARG A 148 -0.60 9.95 1.44
N SER A 149 0.27 9.25 2.15
CA SER A 149 0.55 9.47 3.56
C SER A 149 2.05 9.53 3.81
N ASN A 150 2.43 10.13 4.92
CA ASN A 150 3.81 10.24 5.36
C ASN A 150 3.93 9.87 6.84
N TRP A 151 5.07 9.30 7.22
CA TRP A 151 5.42 9.05 8.62
C TRP A 151 4.31 8.37 9.42
N VAL A 152 3.70 7.33 8.85
CA VAL A 152 2.62 6.59 9.53
C VAL A 152 3.16 5.94 10.80
N TYR A 153 2.51 6.22 11.92
CA TYR A 153 2.84 5.64 13.22
C TYR A 153 1.56 5.16 13.94
N GLY A 154 1.74 4.24 14.87
CA GLY A 154 0.63 3.65 15.61
C GLY A 154 1.10 2.52 16.50
N LYS A 155 0.15 1.79 17.11
CA LYS A 155 0.44 0.62 17.93
C LYS A 155 1.03 -0.49 17.07
N GLY A 156 2.14 -1.04 17.51
CA GLY A 156 2.85 -2.12 16.82
C GLY A 156 3.57 -1.69 15.54
N GLY A 157 4.43 -2.57 15.03
CA GLY A 157 5.19 -2.34 13.80
C GLY A 157 6.42 -1.44 13.96
N HIS A 158 7.23 -1.43 12.91
CA HIS A 158 8.42 -0.58 12.84
C HIS A 158 8.03 0.79 12.31
N ASN A 159 8.05 1.80 13.18
CA ASN A 159 7.80 3.18 12.81
C ASN A 159 8.80 4.11 13.51
N PHE A 160 8.85 5.36 13.05
CA PHE A 160 9.81 6.34 13.56
C PHE A 160 9.69 6.55 15.08
N VAL A 161 8.47 6.62 15.61
CA VAL A 161 8.24 6.84 17.05
C VAL A 161 8.80 5.69 17.87
N ASN A 162 8.47 4.46 17.50
CA ASN A 162 8.97 3.26 18.18
C ASN A 162 10.50 3.17 18.10
N ARG A 163 11.08 3.49 16.93
CA ARG A 163 12.54 3.50 16.74
C ARG A 163 13.24 4.52 17.64
N VAL A 164 12.67 5.72 17.81
CA VAL A 164 13.21 6.74 18.71
C VAL A 164 13.16 6.25 20.16
N LEU A 165 12.03 5.67 20.60
CA LEU A 165 11.88 5.12 21.94
C LEU A 165 12.90 4.01 22.22
N GLU A 166 13.01 3.04 21.32
CA GLU A 166 13.99 1.94 21.44
C GLU A 166 15.44 2.44 21.51
N THR A 167 15.77 3.48 20.74
CA THR A 167 17.12 4.07 20.73
C THR A 167 17.39 4.79 22.03
N ALA A 168 16.42 5.53 22.56
CA ALA A 168 16.52 6.20 23.85
C ALA A 168 16.68 5.21 25.02
N GLU A 169 15.93 4.12 25.02
CA GLU A 169 16.03 3.04 26.03
C GLU A 169 17.40 2.35 26.01
N LYS A 170 18.04 2.24 24.84
CA LYS A 170 19.40 1.69 24.71
C LYS A 170 20.52 2.69 25.07
N GLY A 171 20.18 3.92 25.44
CA GLY A 171 21.16 4.97 25.76
C GLY A 171 22.01 5.39 24.56
N GLN A 172 21.53 5.20 23.34
CA GLN A 172 22.20 5.55 22.09
C GLN A 172 21.56 6.81 21.50
N ALA A 173 21.59 7.91 22.24
CA ALA A 173 21.11 9.21 21.76
C ALA A 173 22.26 10.04 21.22
#